data_9d34aa5c8615ad60e4661ec3c517e5f3
#
_entry.id   9d34aa5c8615ad60e4661ec3c517e5f3
#
_cell.length_a   1.000
_cell.length_b   1.000
_cell.length_c   1.000
_cell.angle_alpha   90.00
_cell.angle_beta   90.00
_cell.angle_gamma   90.00
#
_symmetry.space_group_name_H-M   'P 1'
#
loop_
_entity.id
_entity.type
_entity.pdbx_description
1 polymer ?
#
loop_
_entity_poly.entity_id
_entity_poly.type
_entity_poly.pdbx_seq_one_letter_code
_entity_poly.pdbx_strand_id
1 'polypeptide(L)'
;MMPLLSQLTTAKNGLEDAQITLCGAVTAHAEAKRILERAEAYLLCEGVEGKNDKERGAKLRLELTAAYYGLHEAEDALTEARCVHELARLEWDLARYRCKAEEMYSTEAV
;
A
#
# COMPACT_ATOMS: atom_id res chain seq x y z
N MET A 1 4.07 -14.31 30.54
CA MET A 1 3.48 -13.01 30.09
C MET A 1 4.59 -12.09 29.59
N MET A 2 4.41 -11.50 28.42
CA MET A 2 5.39 -10.60 27.83
C MET A 2 5.40 -9.28 28.61
N PRO A 3 6.56 -8.75 29.01
CA PRO A 3 6.63 -7.45 29.69
C PRO A 3 6.01 -6.35 28.83
N LEU A 4 5.39 -5.37 29.46
CA LEU A 4 4.75 -4.25 28.76
C LEU A 4 5.72 -3.49 27.84
N LEU A 5 6.96 -3.31 28.29
CA LEU A 5 7.98 -2.66 27.46
C LEU A 5 8.28 -3.45 26.20
N SER A 6 8.33 -4.78 26.29
CA SER A 6 8.52 -5.65 25.13
C SER A 6 7.33 -5.59 24.19
N GLN A 7 6.10 -5.53 24.72
CA GLN A 7 4.88 -5.37 23.90
C GLN A 7 4.90 -4.05 23.16
N LEU A 8 5.30 -2.98 23.85
CA LEU A 8 5.40 -1.65 23.26
C LEU A 8 6.44 -1.61 22.14
N THR A 9 7.61 -2.20 22.37
CA THR A 9 8.68 -2.28 21.38
C THR A 9 8.25 -3.09 20.17
N THR A 10 7.60 -4.22 20.39
CA THR A 10 7.09 -5.07 19.30
C THR A 10 6.06 -4.32 18.45
N ALA A 11 5.12 -3.62 19.11
CA ALA A 11 4.09 -2.85 18.43
C ALA A 11 4.70 -1.68 17.63
N LYS A 12 5.71 -1.01 18.19
CA LYS A 12 6.43 0.06 17.50
C LYS A 12 7.13 -0.45 16.26
N ASN A 13 7.84 -1.57 16.39
CA ASN A 13 8.55 -2.18 15.26
C ASN A 13 7.57 -2.63 14.17
N GLY A 14 6.44 -3.20 14.57
CA GLY A 14 5.38 -3.58 13.63
C GLY A 14 4.81 -2.39 12.88
N LEU A 15 4.62 -1.26 13.56
CA LEU A 15 4.13 -0.03 12.93
C LEU A 15 5.16 0.54 11.95
N GLU A 16 6.44 0.56 12.32
CA GLU A 16 7.52 1.01 11.43
C GLU A 16 7.60 0.16 10.18
N ASP A 17 7.54 -1.17 10.32
CA ASP A 17 7.58 -2.09 9.17
C ASP A 17 6.36 -1.89 8.28
N ALA A 18 5.18 -1.74 8.85
CA ALA A 18 3.95 -1.51 8.10
C ALA A 18 4.00 -0.17 7.35
N GLN A 19 4.62 0.84 7.94
CA GLN A 19 4.78 2.16 7.35
C GLN A 19 5.73 2.11 6.16
N ILE A 20 6.85 1.40 6.28
CA ILE A 20 7.80 1.19 5.19
C ILE A 20 7.13 0.46 4.02
N THR A 21 6.39 -0.59 4.33
CA THR A 21 5.65 -1.36 3.32
C THR A 21 4.60 -0.49 2.62
N LEU A 22 3.89 0.35 3.37
CA LEU A 22 2.89 1.26 2.80
C LEU A 22 3.55 2.29 1.87
N CYS A 23 4.66 2.87 2.28
CA CYS A 23 5.40 3.82 1.43
C CYS A 23 5.86 3.17 0.14
N GLY A 24 6.36 1.93 0.21
CA GLY A 24 6.74 1.15 -0.96
C GLY A 24 5.56 0.88 -1.89
N ALA A 25 4.42 0.53 -1.34
CA ALA A 25 3.20 0.27 -2.11
C ALA A 25 2.66 1.53 -2.79
N VAL A 26 2.72 2.68 -2.12
CA VAL A 26 2.33 3.98 -2.70
C VAL A 26 3.23 4.32 -3.88
N THR A 27 4.54 4.15 -3.72
CA THR A 27 5.52 4.41 -4.78
C THR A 27 5.30 3.47 -5.97
N ALA A 28 5.10 2.19 -5.72
CA ALA A 28 4.86 1.18 -6.76
C ALA A 28 3.56 1.49 -7.53
N HIS A 29 2.51 1.92 -6.85
CA HIS A 29 1.26 2.30 -7.48
C HIS A 29 1.44 3.51 -8.39
N ALA A 30 2.14 4.54 -7.92
CA ALA A 30 2.42 5.73 -8.72
C ALA A 30 3.25 5.38 -9.96
N GLU A 31 4.23 4.49 -9.82
CA GLU A 31 5.05 4.02 -10.95
C GLU A 31 4.23 3.24 -11.96
N ALA A 32 3.35 2.34 -11.50
CA ALA A 32 2.47 1.58 -12.38
C ALA A 32 1.55 2.50 -13.20
N LYS A 33 1.05 3.57 -12.58
CA LYS A 33 0.25 4.59 -13.27
C LYS A 33 1.06 5.30 -14.35
N ARG A 34 2.31 5.68 -14.02
CA ARG A 34 3.19 6.34 -14.99
C ARG A 34 3.52 5.43 -16.17
N ILE A 35 3.76 4.15 -15.90
CA ILE A 35 4.04 3.17 -16.95
C ILE A 35 2.85 3.07 -17.91
N LEU A 36 1.64 2.97 -17.37
CA LEU A 36 0.42 2.91 -18.18
C LEU A 36 0.24 4.18 -19.00
N GLU A 37 0.40 5.35 -18.41
CA GLU A 37 0.26 6.63 -19.09
C GLU A 37 1.28 6.78 -20.22
N ARG A 38 2.53 6.38 -20.00
CA ARG A 38 3.57 6.39 -21.02
C ARG A 38 3.26 5.44 -22.17
N ALA A 39 2.78 4.24 -21.84
CA ALA A 39 2.42 3.25 -22.85
C ALA A 39 1.26 3.74 -23.71
N GLU A 40 0.24 4.34 -23.11
CA GLU A 40 -0.88 4.93 -23.82
C GLU A 40 -0.40 6.07 -24.75
N ALA A 41 0.42 6.97 -24.21
CA ALA A 41 0.96 8.10 -24.98
C ALA A 41 1.82 7.62 -26.14
N TYR A 42 2.69 6.64 -25.91
CA TYR A 42 3.54 6.07 -26.95
C TYR A 42 2.73 5.48 -28.10
N LEU A 43 1.73 4.66 -27.76
CA LEU A 43 0.90 3.99 -28.77
C LEU A 43 0.05 4.98 -29.54
N LEU A 44 -0.45 6.04 -28.90
CA LEU A 44 -1.20 7.09 -29.55
C LEU A 44 -0.33 7.93 -30.51
N CYS A 45 0.93 8.19 -30.12
CA CYS A 45 1.87 8.98 -30.94
C CYS A 45 2.39 8.19 -32.15
N GLU A 46 2.74 6.91 -31.95
CA GLU A 46 3.27 6.05 -33.01
C GLU A 46 2.20 5.58 -33.98
N GLY A 47 0.94 5.73 -33.61
CA GLY A 47 -0.19 5.25 -34.40
C GLY A 47 -0.41 3.75 -34.24
N VAL A 48 -1.62 3.39 -33.88
CA VAL A 48 -2.03 1.99 -33.77
C VAL A 48 -2.55 1.55 -35.15
N GLU A 49 -1.99 0.48 -35.68
CA GLU A 49 -2.47 -0.07 -36.95
C GLU A 49 -3.90 -0.56 -36.84
N GLY A 50 -4.73 -0.13 -37.73
CA GLY A 50 -6.13 -0.53 -37.78
C GLY A 50 -6.89 0.28 -38.82
N LYS A 51 -7.91 -0.32 -39.41
CA LYS A 51 -8.69 0.29 -40.48
C LYS A 51 -9.74 1.28 -39.97
N ASN A 52 -10.10 1.20 -38.71
CA ASN A 52 -11.09 2.07 -38.06
C ASN A 52 -10.81 2.21 -36.59
N ASP A 53 -11.54 3.12 -35.94
CA ASP A 53 -11.34 3.43 -34.51
C ASP A 53 -11.62 2.24 -33.58
N LYS A 54 -12.59 1.42 -33.97
CA LYS A 54 -12.94 0.22 -33.18
C LYS A 54 -11.80 -0.80 -33.18
N GLU A 55 -11.21 -1.05 -34.34
CA GLU A 55 -10.09 -1.97 -34.50
C GLU A 55 -8.86 -1.46 -33.80
N ARG A 56 -8.56 -0.16 -33.93
CA ARG A 56 -7.44 0.49 -33.19
C ARG A 56 -7.63 0.45 -31.69
N GLY A 57 -8.84 0.70 -31.20
CA GLY A 57 -9.15 0.63 -29.79
C GLY A 57 -8.98 -0.77 -29.21
N ALA A 58 -9.39 -1.80 -29.96
CA ALA A 58 -9.22 -3.19 -29.56
C ALA A 58 -7.75 -3.56 -29.47
N LYS A 59 -6.95 -3.16 -30.47
CA LYS A 59 -5.52 -3.44 -30.53
C LYS A 59 -4.77 -2.70 -29.42
N LEU A 60 -5.13 -1.44 -29.17
CA LEU A 60 -4.57 -0.65 -28.08
C LEU A 60 -4.80 -1.33 -26.73
N ARG A 61 -6.03 -1.80 -26.47
CA ARG A 61 -6.34 -2.52 -25.22
C ARG A 61 -5.52 -3.78 -25.06
N LEU A 62 -5.34 -4.53 -26.15
CA LEU A 62 -4.57 -5.77 -26.12
C LEU A 62 -3.10 -5.49 -25.75
N GLU A 63 -2.50 -4.48 -26.37
CA GLU A 63 -1.11 -4.10 -26.09
C GLU A 63 -0.92 -3.52 -24.70
N LEU A 64 -1.95 -2.86 -24.15
CA LEU A 64 -1.91 -2.28 -22.80
C LEU A 64 -2.32 -3.25 -21.70
N THR A 65 -2.75 -4.46 -22.03
CA THR A 65 -3.22 -5.44 -21.04
C THR A 65 -2.21 -5.67 -19.91
N ALA A 66 -0.93 -5.82 -20.24
CA ALA A 66 0.12 -6.03 -19.24
C ALA A 66 0.26 -4.83 -18.31
N ALA A 67 0.17 -3.60 -18.84
CA ALA A 67 0.26 -2.39 -18.04
C ALA A 67 -0.96 -2.21 -17.14
N TYR A 68 -2.15 -2.53 -17.61
CA TYR A 68 -3.37 -2.54 -16.79
C TYR A 68 -3.29 -3.57 -15.68
N TYR A 69 -2.81 -4.76 -16.00
CA TYR A 69 -2.63 -5.82 -15.01
C TYR A 69 -1.67 -5.38 -13.90
N GLY A 70 -0.54 -4.79 -14.29
CA GLY A 70 0.43 -4.25 -13.32
C GLY A 70 -0.17 -3.16 -12.43
N LEU A 71 -1.02 -2.29 -12.98
CA LEU A 71 -1.72 -1.27 -12.22
C LEU A 71 -2.68 -1.89 -11.20
N HIS A 72 -3.46 -2.88 -11.61
CA HIS A 72 -4.41 -3.57 -10.72
C HIS A 72 -3.68 -4.30 -9.59
N GLU A 73 -2.57 -4.97 -9.89
CA GLU A 73 -1.75 -5.60 -8.85
C GLU A 73 -1.22 -4.58 -7.85
N ALA A 74 -0.77 -3.43 -8.34
CA ALA A 74 -0.27 -2.35 -7.48
C ALA A 74 -1.38 -1.74 -6.62
N GLU A 75 -2.60 -1.62 -7.16
CA GLU A 75 -3.77 -1.15 -6.40
C GLU A 75 -4.13 -2.12 -5.29
N ASP A 76 -4.13 -3.42 -5.56
CA ASP A 76 -4.42 -4.45 -4.56
C ASP A 76 -3.37 -4.47 -3.46
N ALA A 77 -2.09 -4.37 -3.84
CA ALA A 77 -0.99 -4.31 -2.87
C ALA A 77 -1.08 -3.06 -1.99
N LEU A 78 -1.48 -1.93 -2.56
CA LEU A 78 -1.67 -0.69 -1.82
C LEU A 78 -2.82 -0.80 -0.82
N THR A 79 -3.94 -1.39 -1.24
CA THR A 79 -5.09 -1.61 -0.36
C THR A 79 -4.71 -2.51 0.81
N GLU A 80 -4.01 -3.61 0.54
CA GLU A 80 -3.53 -4.51 1.58
C GLU A 80 -2.58 -3.80 2.55
N ALA A 81 -1.62 -3.05 2.02
CA ALA A 81 -0.65 -2.31 2.84
C ALA A 81 -1.33 -1.28 3.74
N ARG A 82 -2.37 -0.62 3.26
CA ARG A 82 -3.17 0.32 4.08
C ARG A 82 -3.87 -0.39 5.22
N CYS A 83 -4.45 -1.57 4.96
CA CYS A 83 -5.10 -2.36 6.00
C CYS A 83 -4.11 -2.81 7.07
N VAL A 84 -2.96 -3.33 6.65
CA VAL A 84 -1.91 -3.78 7.57
C VAL A 84 -1.39 -2.62 8.42
N HIS A 85 -1.19 -1.46 7.80
CA HIS A 85 -0.74 -0.25 8.50
C HIS A 85 -1.76 0.20 9.54
N GLU A 86 -3.04 0.20 9.20
CA GLU A 86 -4.11 0.58 10.13
C GLU A 86 -4.17 -0.36 11.33
N LEU A 87 -4.07 -1.67 11.10
CA LEU A 87 -4.02 -2.65 12.19
C LEU A 87 -2.80 -2.46 13.08
N ALA A 88 -1.64 -2.21 12.49
CA ALA A 88 -0.41 -1.96 13.24
C ALA A 88 -0.52 -0.70 14.09
N ARG A 89 -1.17 0.35 13.57
CA ARG A 89 -1.43 1.58 14.31
C ARG A 89 -2.33 1.33 15.51
N LEU A 90 -3.38 0.54 15.33
CA LEU A 90 -4.29 0.17 16.42
C LEU A 90 -3.57 -0.64 17.50
N GLU A 91 -2.71 -1.56 17.10
CA GLU A 91 -1.89 -2.34 18.05
C GLU A 91 -0.93 -1.46 18.84
N TRP A 92 -0.32 -0.49 18.16
CA TRP A 92 0.56 0.49 18.81
C TRP A 92 -0.21 1.34 19.82
N ASP A 93 -1.38 1.84 19.44
CA ASP A 93 -2.23 2.63 20.33
C ASP A 93 -2.68 1.82 21.53
N LEU A 94 -3.03 0.56 21.33
CA LEU A 94 -3.42 -0.35 22.41
C LEU A 94 -2.25 -0.62 23.36
N ALA A 95 -1.07 -0.86 22.83
CA ALA A 95 0.13 -1.09 23.65
C ALA A 95 0.47 0.14 24.51
N ARG A 96 0.36 1.32 23.92
CA ARG A 96 0.57 2.59 24.65
C ARG A 96 -0.47 2.77 25.74
N TYR A 97 -1.73 2.49 25.44
CA TYR A 97 -2.80 2.58 26.41
C TYR A 97 -2.58 1.63 27.58
N ARG A 98 -2.18 0.39 27.32
CA ARG A 98 -1.87 -0.59 28.36
C ARG A 98 -0.73 -0.13 29.26
N CYS A 99 0.34 0.40 28.68
CA CYS A 99 1.46 0.94 29.43
C CYS A 99 1.03 2.09 30.35
N LYS A 100 0.21 2.99 29.83
CA LYS A 100 -0.29 4.12 30.58
C LYS A 100 -1.23 3.68 31.71
N ALA A 101 -2.10 2.73 31.44
CA ALA A 101 -3.01 2.18 32.45
C ALA A 101 -2.26 1.49 33.57
N GLU A 102 -1.23 0.70 33.25
CA GLU A 102 -0.38 0.02 34.21
C GLU A 102 0.38 1.01 35.09
N GLU A 103 0.91 2.07 34.48
CA GLU A 103 1.61 3.13 35.19
C GLU A 103 0.67 3.84 36.19
N MET A 104 -0.53 4.16 35.77
CA MET A 104 -1.54 4.77 36.63
C MET A 104 -1.94 3.84 37.77
N TYR A 105 -2.10 2.55 37.48
CA TYR A 105 -2.48 1.55 38.48
C TYR A 105 -1.38 1.39 39.53
N SER A 106 -0.15 1.36 39.10
CA SER A 106 1.01 1.29 40.04
C SER A 106 1.07 2.53 40.93
N THR A 107 0.77 3.70 40.42
CA THR A 107 0.76 4.95 41.17
C THR A 107 -0.36 4.95 42.23
N GLU A 108 -1.54 4.45 41.90
CA GLU A 108 -2.66 4.36 42.82
C GLU A 108 -2.44 3.32 43.92
N ALA A 109 -1.67 2.26 43.65
CA ALA A 109 -1.40 1.19 44.58
C ALA A 109 -0.43 1.61 45.69
N VAL A 110 0.24 2.73 45.55
CA VAL A 110 1.14 3.31 46.55
C VAL A 110 0.33 4.20 47.49
#